data_88f9ac681ea43aca811ef7b864d97803
#
_entry.id   88f9ac681ea43aca811ef7b864d97803
#
_cell.length_a   1.000
_cell.length_b   1.000
_cell.length_c   1.000
_cell.angle_alpha   90.00
_cell.angle_beta   90.00
_cell.angle_gamma   90.00
#
_symmetry.space_group_name_H-M   'P 1'
#
loop_
_entity.id
_entity.type
_entity.pdbx_description
1 polymer ?
#
loop_
_entity_poly.entity_id
_entity_poly.type
_entity_poly.pdbx_seq_one_letter_code
_entity_poly.pdbx_strand_id
1 'polypeptide(L)'
;VERTQAEITGRGRSLTARMMAAAKLETAVYEEVEHDASATGQAAIVVGIVAVCAAIGSATGGAGEAFGAVVGAYLGWLVWAGVTYLIGDKLLGGTATWGELLRTLGFAQSPGVLYILGIIPLLGWLAVFAVWLWLLVAGIIAIRQALDFSTGKAVLTAVLGMLAYIVVALAIAAVVGVDVGMAAA
;
A
#
# COMPACT_ATOMS: atom_id res chain seq x y z
N VAL A 1 5.88 37.91 5.93
CA VAL A 1 5.35 36.69 6.53
C VAL A 1 4.39 35.98 5.53
N GLU A 2 3.58 36.70 4.75
CA GLU A 2 2.66 36.13 3.76
C GLU A 2 3.34 35.47 2.53
N ARG A 3 4.52 35.94 2.12
CA ARG A 3 5.25 35.35 0.98
C ARG A 3 5.77 33.94 1.25
N THR A 4 6.07 33.60 2.48
CA THR A 4 6.59 32.27 2.86
C THR A 4 5.53 31.18 2.73
N GLN A 5 4.25 31.49 2.95
CA GLN A 5 3.14 30.54 2.81
C GLN A 5 2.81 30.27 1.34
N ALA A 6 2.91 31.27 0.47
CA ALA A 6 2.66 31.13 -0.97
C ALA A 6 3.77 30.33 -1.69
N GLU A 7 5.03 30.45 -1.24
CA GLU A 7 6.13 29.63 -1.79
C GLU A 7 6.08 28.17 -1.34
N ILE A 8 5.52 27.87 -0.18
CA ILE A 8 5.33 26.49 0.33
C ILE A 8 4.18 25.81 -0.40
N THR A 9 3.17 26.58 -0.83
CA THR A 9 1.97 26.05 -1.55
C THR A 9 2.26 25.73 -3.03
N GLY A 10 3.33 26.25 -3.61
CA GLY A 10 3.70 26.04 -5.02
C GLY A 10 4.69 24.89 -5.26
N ARG A 11 5.32 24.34 -4.23
CA ARG A 11 6.13 23.11 -4.31
C ARG A 11 5.38 22.01 -3.58
N GLY A 12 4.90 21.01 -4.32
CA GLY A 12 4.33 19.80 -3.73
C GLY A 12 5.22 19.25 -2.60
N ARG A 13 4.63 18.63 -1.59
CA ARG A 13 5.38 18.06 -0.45
C ARG A 13 6.50 17.13 -0.97
N SER A 14 7.65 17.11 -0.29
CA SER A 14 8.70 16.14 -0.58
C SER A 14 8.21 14.71 -0.34
N LEU A 15 8.87 13.72 -0.96
CA LEU A 15 8.54 12.30 -0.77
C LEU A 15 8.46 11.92 0.72
N THR A 16 9.46 12.31 1.50
CA THR A 16 9.51 12.01 2.94
C THR A 16 8.38 12.69 3.71
N ALA A 17 8.01 13.92 3.35
CA ALA A 17 6.89 14.62 3.97
C ALA A 17 5.55 13.96 3.64
N ARG A 18 5.35 13.50 2.39
CA ARG A 18 4.19 12.72 1.95
C ARG A 18 4.11 11.37 2.69
N MET A 19 5.21 10.64 2.78
CA MET A 19 5.28 9.38 3.54
C MET A 19 4.93 9.57 5.01
N MET A 20 5.48 10.60 5.64
CA MET A 20 5.20 10.92 7.05
C MET A 20 3.73 11.27 7.27
N ALA A 21 3.14 12.09 6.40
CA ALA A 21 1.74 12.47 6.47
C ALA A 21 0.81 11.25 6.22
N ALA A 22 1.15 10.39 5.26
CA ALA A 22 0.41 9.16 5.00
C ALA A 22 0.49 8.18 6.18
N ALA A 23 1.67 8.04 6.80
CA ALA A 23 1.83 7.23 8.01
C ALA A 23 1.03 7.78 9.19
N LYS A 24 0.87 9.10 9.30
CA LYS A 24 -0.01 9.74 10.29
C LYS A 24 -1.49 9.70 9.93
N LEU A 25 -1.85 9.09 8.82
CA LEU A 25 -3.23 8.96 8.32
C LEU A 25 -3.88 10.33 8.00
N GLU A 26 -3.07 11.33 7.62
CA GLU A 26 -3.58 12.64 7.20
C GLU A 26 -4.31 12.51 5.86
N THR A 27 -5.63 12.70 5.85
CA THR A 27 -6.45 12.55 4.64
C THR A 27 -6.02 13.49 3.51
N ALA A 28 -5.58 14.68 3.85
CA ALA A 28 -5.13 15.69 2.89
C ALA A 28 -3.96 15.23 2.00
N VAL A 29 -3.10 14.31 2.46
CA VAL A 29 -2.01 13.81 1.62
C VAL A 29 -2.52 12.81 0.58
N TYR A 30 -3.55 12.03 0.89
CA TYR A 30 -4.16 11.10 -0.07
C TYR A 30 -4.84 11.87 -1.20
N GLU A 31 -5.57 12.94 -0.89
CA GLU A 31 -6.13 13.88 -1.87
C GLU A 31 -5.02 14.52 -2.74
N GLU A 32 -3.94 14.98 -2.10
CA GLU A 32 -2.80 15.58 -2.81
C GLU A 32 -2.19 14.62 -3.83
N VAL A 33 -1.87 13.38 -3.41
CA VAL A 33 -1.19 12.42 -4.29
C VAL A 33 -2.13 11.82 -5.33
N GLU A 34 -3.42 11.74 -5.05
CA GLU A 34 -4.45 11.34 -6.00
C GLU A 34 -4.44 12.23 -7.24
N HIS A 35 -4.43 13.54 -7.04
CA HIS A 35 -4.47 14.54 -8.11
C HIS A 35 -3.09 14.81 -8.76
N ASP A 36 -1.99 14.39 -8.12
CA ASP A 36 -0.64 14.59 -8.64
C ASP A 36 -0.16 13.39 -9.47
N ALA A 37 -0.35 13.42 -10.79
CA ALA A 37 0.10 12.34 -11.68
C ALA A 37 1.61 12.06 -11.55
N SER A 38 2.44 13.06 -11.18
CA SER A 38 3.87 12.88 -10.97
C SER A 38 4.20 12.05 -9.72
N ALA A 39 3.26 11.91 -8.79
CA ALA A 39 3.42 11.12 -7.57
C ALA A 39 3.44 9.59 -7.82
N THR A 40 3.09 9.10 -9.03
CA THR A 40 3.13 7.66 -9.34
C THR A 40 4.54 7.07 -9.15
N GLY A 41 5.59 7.76 -9.63
CA GLY A 41 6.97 7.35 -9.40
C GLY A 41 7.36 7.36 -7.91
N GLN A 42 6.87 8.35 -7.16
CA GLN A 42 7.09 8.41 -5.71
C GLN A 42 6.37 7.25 -4.99
N ALA A 43 5.14 6.92 -5.37
CA ALA A 43 4.41 5.78 -4.83
C ALA A 43 5.18 4.46 -5.06
N ALA A 44 5.73 4.26 -6.26
CA ALA A 44 6.59 3.11 -6.54
C ALA A 44 7.84 3.09 -5.65
N ILE A 45 8.48 4.23 -5.40
CA ILE A 45 9.62 4.31 -4.48
C ILE A 45 9.20 3.93 -3.05
N VAL A 46 8.03 4.39 -2.57
CA VAL A 46 7.50 4.00 -1.25
C VAL A 46 7.35 2.49 -1.15
N VAL A 47 6.71 1.86 -2.16
CA VAL A 47 6.54 0.39 -2.21
C VAL A 47 7.89 -0.32 -2.15
N GLY A 48 8.88 0.15 -2.91
CA GLY A 48 10.23 -0.42 -2.90
C GLY A 48 10.92 -0.29 -1.54
N ILE A 49 10.85 0.88 -0.89
CA ILE A 49 11.41 1.10 0.45
C ILE A 49 10.77 0.14 1.45
N VAL A 50 9.44 0.03 1.44
CA VAL A 50 8.71 -0.86 2.35
C VAL A 50 9.06 -2.32 2.10
N ALA A 51 9.18 -2.75 0.85
CA ALA A 51 9.58 -4.11 0.49
C ALA A 51 10.98 -4.45 1.02
N VAL A 52 11.93 -3.51 0.91
CA VAL A 52 13.29 -3.69 1.47
C VAL A 52 13.24 -3.75 3.00
N CYS A 53 12.48 -2.88 3.66
CA CYS A 53 12.31 -2.91 5.12
C CYS A 53 11.70 -4.24 5.59
N ALA A 54 10.70 -4.75 4.87
CA ALA A 54 10.07 -6.03 5.17
C ALA A 54 11.04 -7.21 4.97
N ALA A 55 11.83 -7.20 3.90
CA ALA A 55 12.85 -8.22 3.65
C ALA A 55 13.92 -8.25 4.74
N ILE A 56 14.37 -7.08 5.23
CA ILE A 56 15.30 -6.99 6.36
C ILE A 56 14.65 -7.48 7.64
N GLY A 57 13.42 -7.07 7.91
CA GLY A 57 12.69 -7.41 9.14
C GLY A 57 12.35 -8.90 9.25
N SER A 58 12.14 -9.57 8.13
CA SER A 58 11.90 -11.02 8.11
C SER A 58 13.16 -11.85 8.38
N ALA A 59 14.35 -11.27 8.22
CA ALA A 59 15.67 -11.91 8.36
C ALA A 59 15.78 -13.26 7.61
N THR A 60 14.94 -13.45 6.60
CA THR A 60 14.83 -14.70 5.84
C THR A 60 15.61 -14.58 4.52
N GLY A 61 16.39 -15.60 4.23
CA GLY A 61 16.92 -15.86 2.92
C GLY A 61 18.11 -15.04 2.48
N GLY A 62 18.68 -15.47 1.37
CA GLY A 62 19.75 -14.78 0.67
C GLY A 62 19.22 -13.67 -0.26
N ALA A 63 20.13 -13.07 -1.01
CA ALA A 63 19.83 -11.99 -1.97
C ALA A 63 18.73 -12.34 -2.98
N GLY A 64 18.60 -13.62 -3.36
CA GLY A 64 17.56 -14.08 -4.28
C GLY A 64 16.15 -13.99 -3.70
N GLU A 65 15.98 -14.35 -2.42
CA GLU A 65 14.68 -14.24 -1.74
C GLU A 65 14.30 -12.77 -1.53
N ALA A 66 15.25 -11.94 -1.14
CA ALA A 66 15.03 -10.50 -1.01
C ALA A 66 14.59 -9.87 -2.34
N PHE A 67 15.23 -10.24 -3.45
CA PHE A 67 14.83 -9.79 -4.78
C PHE A 67 13.41 -10.26 -5.14
N GLY A 68 13.11 -11.55 -4.90
CA GLY A 68 11.76 -12.10 -5.10
C GLY A 68 10.69 -11.38 -4.28
N ALA A 69 10.98 -11.04 -3.02
CA ALA A 69 10.08 -10.29 -2.16
C ALA A 69 9.79 -8.88 -2.70
N VAL A 70 10.82 -8.18 -3.20
CA VAL A 70 10.65 -6.86 -3.82
C VAL A 70 9.80 -6.95 -5.09
N VAL A 71 10.07 -7.90 -5.97
CA VAL A 71 9.26 -8.11 -7.19
C VAL A 71 7.82 -8.46 -6.81
N GLY A 72 7.63 -9.35 -5.83
CA GLY A 72 6.32 -9.71 -5.31
C GLY A 72 5.55 -8.52 -4.73
N ALA A 73 6.22 -7.62 -4.02
CA ALA A 73 5.61 -6.40 -3.48
C ALA A 73 5.08 -5.48 -4.59
N TYR A 74 5.84 -5.27 -5.67
CA TYR A 74 5.38 -4.48 -6.81
C TYR A 74 4.20 -5.14 -7.52
N LEU A 75 4.29 -6.43 -7.80
CA LEU A 75 3.19 -7.18 -8.42
C LEU A 75 1.94 -7.16 -7.54
N GLY A 76 2.10 -7.38 -6.23
CA GLY A 76 1.01 -7.31 -5.26
C GLY A 76 0.35 -5.94 -5.23
N TRP A 77 1.13 -4.86 -5.23
CA TRP A 77 0.62 -3.50 -5.29
C TRP A 77 -0.18 -3.23 -6.57
N LEU A 78 0.34 -3.62 -7.74
CA LEU A 78 -0.34 -3.47 -9.02
C LEU A 78 -1.66 -4.25 -9.06
N VAL A 79 -1.63 -5.51 -8.62
CA VAL A 79 -2.83 -6.37 -8.57
C VAL A 79 -3.84 -5.80 -7.57
N TRP A 80 -3.39 -5.40 -6.38
CA TRP A 80 -4.26 -4.81 -5.36
C TRP A 80 -4.96 -3.54 -5.86
N ALA A 81 -4.22 -2.62 -6.48
CA ALA A 81 -4.79 -1.41 -7.07
C ALA A 81 -5.77 -1.75 -8.20
N GLY A 82 -5.46 -2.73 -9.05
CA GLY A 82 -6.34 -3.17 -10.12
C GLY A 82 -7.63 -3.80 -9.63
N VAL A 83 -7.56 -4.68 -8.64
CA VAL A 83 -8.73 -5.31 -8.02
C VAL A 83 -9.59 -4.26 -7.30
N THR A 84 -8.96 -3.34 -6.57
CA THR A 84 -9.66 -2.23 -5.90
C THR A 84 -10.36 -1.32 -6.91
N TYR A 85 -9.71 -1.04 -8.05
CA TYR A 85 -10.31 -0.31 -9.16
C TYR A 85 -11.56 -1.01 -9.72
N LEU A 86 -11.45 -2.29 -10.03
CA LEU A 86 -12.56 -3.06 -10.59
C LEU A 86 -13.75 -3.12 -9.64
N ILE A 87 -13.51 -3.34 -8.36
CA ILE A 87 -14.58 -3.44 -7.36
C ILE A 87 -15.11 -2.05 -6.99
N GLY A 88 -14.22 -1.12 -6.66
CA GLY A 88 -14.61 0.21 -6.17
C GLY A 88 -15.23 1.06 -7.26
N ASP A 89 -14.55 1.26 -8.38
CA ASP A 89 -15.03 2.10 -9.45
C ASP A 89 -16.12 1.39 -10.28
N LYS A 90 -15.84 0.19 -10.81
CA LYS A 90 -16.74 -0.46 -11.77
C LYS A 90 -17.98 -1.12 -11.16
N LEU A 91 -17.86 -1.69 -9.96
CA LEU A 91 -18.98 -2.39 -9.32
C LEU A 91 -19.72 -1.54 -8.30
N LEU A 92 -19.02 -0.71 -7.52
CA LEU A 92 -19.61 0.07 -6.44
C LEU A 92 -19.84 1.56 -6.79
N GLY A 93 -19.47 1.97 -8.03
CA GLY A 93 -19.73 3.31 -8.56
C GLY A 93 -18.88 4.40 -7.93
N GLY A 94 -17.61 4.13 -7.73
CA GLY A 94 -16.60 5.13 -7.37
C GLY A 94 -16.16 5.96 -8.58
N THR A 95 -15.27 6.92 -8.34
CA THR A 95 -14.82 7.89 -9.34
C THR A 95 -13.33 7.82 -9.66
N ALA A 96 -12.60 6.86 -9.07
CA ALA A 96 -11.16 6.74 -9.23
C ALA A 96 -10.73 6.20 -10.59
N THR A 97 -9.59 6.65 -11.06
CA THR A 97 -8.80 5.97 -12.08
C THR A 97 -7.85 4.95 -11.44
N TRP A 98 -7.36 3.99 -12.21
CA TRP A 98 -6.34 3.06 -11.73
C TRP A 98 -5.06 3.78 -11.25
N GLY A 99 -4.66 4.86 -11.95
CA GLY A 99 -3.50 5.65 -11.58
C GLY A 99 -3.64 6.34 -10.22
N GLU A 100 -4.82 6.83 -9.89
CA GLU A 100 -5.13 7.42 -8.59
C GLU A 100 -5.04 6.38 -7.48
N LEU A 101 -5.61 5.20 -7.68
CA LEU A 101 -5.49 4.09 -6.74
C LEU A 101 -4.05 3.60 -6.57
N LEU A 102 -3.25 3.55 -7.64
CA LEU A 102 -1.82 3.24 -7.52
C LEU A 102 -1.11 4.25 -6.61
N ARG A 103 -1.37 5.53 -6.76
CA ARG A 103 -0.74 6.57 -5.96
C ARG A 103 -1.18 6.51 -4.50
N THR A 104 -2.46 6.52 -4.25
CA THR A 104 -3.01 6.54 -2.88
C THR A 104 -2.67 5.27 -2.11
N LEU A 105 -2.84 4.08 -2.71
CA LEU A 105 -2.49 2.80 -2.10
C LEU A 105 -0.97 2.59 -1.96
N GLY A 106 -0.17 3.16 -2.86
CA GLY A 106 1.28 3.14 -2.72
C GLY A 106 1.75 3.95 -1.50
N PHE A 107 1.23 5.17 -1.32
CA PHE A 107 1.54 5.97 -0.13
C PHE A 107 0.93 5.40 1.16
N ALA A 108 -0.21 4.71 1.08
CA ALA A 108 -0.79 4.00 2.22
C ALA A 108 0.14 2.92 2.81
N GLN A 109 1.12 2.45 2.04
CA GLN A 109 2.12 1.51 2.55
C GLN A 109 3.19 2.17 3.44
N SER A 110 3.24 3.50 3.56
CA SER A 110 4.28 4.21 4.30
C SER A 110 4.52 3.71 5.74
N PRO A 111 3.52 3.32 6.55
CA PRO A 111 3.77 2.71 7.86
C PRO A 111 4.59 1.41 7.79
N GLY A 112 4.57 0.72 6.65
CA GLY A 112 5.29 -0.53 6.41
C GLY A 112 6.82 -0.42 6.49
N VAL A 113 7.39 0.80 6.48
CA VAL A 113 8.82 1.02 6.81
C VAL A 113 9.17 0.42 8.18
N LEU A 114 8.22 0.38 9.10
CA LEU A 114 8.39 -0.20 10.42
C LEU A 114 8.46 -1.74 10.43
N TYR A 115 8.22 -2.42 9.30
CA TYR A 115 8.45 -3.86 9.19
C TYR A 115 9.90 -4.26 9.49
N ILE A 116 10.84 -3.33 9.36
CA ILE A 116 12.24 -3.54 9.76
C ILE A 116 12.37 -3.96 11.24
N LEU A 117 11.42 -3.57 12.09
CA LEU A 117 11.39 -3.95 13.51
C LEU A 117 11.11 -5.45 13.71
N GLY A 118 10.69 -6.16 12.67
CA GLY A 118 10.50 -7.61 12.70
C GLY A 118 11.77 -8.38 13.07
N ILE A 119 12.96 -7.80 12.83
CA ILE A 119 14.25 -8.39 13.21
C ILE A 119 14.47 -8.50 14.72
N ILE A 120 13.68 -7.78 15.53
CA ILE A 120 13.86 -7.77 17.00
C ILE A 120 13.33 -9.08 17.59
N PRO A 121 14.19 -9.91 18.24
CA PRO A 121 13.74 -11.14 18.86
C PRO A 121 12.63 -10.89 19.89
N LEU A 122 11.66 -11.77 19.98
CA LEU A 122 10.52 -11.75 20.91
C LEU A 122 9.50 -10.62 20.67
N LEU A 123 9.92 -9.44 20.22
CA LEU A 123 9.04 -8.27 20.01
C LEU A 123 8.68 -8.05 18.53
N GLY A 124 9.46 -8.62 17.60
CA GLY A 124 9.29 -8.39 16.17
C GLY A 124 7.89 -8.78 15.66
N TRP A 125 7.35 -9.91 16.12
CA TRP A 125 6.01 -10.34 15.72
C TRP A 125 4.92 -9.34 16.14
N LEU A 126 5.05 -8.73 17.33
CA LEU A 126 4.11 -7.73 17.82
C LEU A 126 4.20 -6.44 16.99
N ALA A 127 5.44 -6.02 16.65
CA ALA A 127 5.66 -4.87 15.78
C ALA A 127 5.07 -5.11 14.39
N VAL A 128 5.31 -6.26 13.78
CA VAL A 128 4.75 -6.64 12.48
C VAL A 128 3.22 -6.66 12.51
N PHE A 129 2.63 -7.21 13.57
CA PHE A 129 1.17 -7.23 13.74
C PHE A 129 0.59 -5.81 13.86
N ALA A 130 1.23 -4.94 14.65
CA ALA A 130 0.79 -3.55 14.79
C ALA A 130 0.89 -2.78 13.48
N VAL A 131 1.96 -2.98 12.71
CA VAL A 131 2.13 -2.39 11.38
C VAL A 131 1.06 -2.90 10.42
N TRP A 132 0.74 -4.18 10.46
CA TRP A 132 -0.31 -4.76 9.62
C TRP A 132 -1.68 -4.11 9.89
N LEU A 133 -2.05 -3.94 11.16
CA LEU A 133 -3.28 -3.20 11.53
C LEU A 133 -3.25 -1.75 11.03
N TRP A 134 -2.08 -1.10 11.13
CA TRP A 134 -1.92 0.27 10.65
C TRP A 134 -2.12 0.36 9.13
N LEU A 135 -1.54 -0.57 8.38
CA LEU A 135 -1.72 -0.63 6.92
C LEU A 135 -3.16 -0.88 6.50
N LEU A 136 -3.93 -1.67 7.26
CA LEU A 136 -5.37 -1.83 7.02
C LEU A 136 -6.10 -0.49 7.12
N VAL A 137 -5.84 0.28 8.18
CA VAL A 137 -6.47 1.59 8.37
C VAL A 137 -6.03 2.56 7.27
N ALA A 138 -4.74 2.63 6.98
CA ALA A 138 -4.20 3.48 5.91
C ALA A 138 -4.79 3.13 4.54
N GLY A 139 -4.92 1.84 4.23
CA GLY A 139 -5.52 1.36 2.99
C GLY A 139 -7.01 1.73 2.87
N ILE A 140 -7.79 1.60 3.95
CA ILE A 140 -9.20 2.02 3.95
C ILE A 140 -9.33 3.52 3.71
N ILE A 141 -8.46 4.33 4.33
CA ILE A 141 -8.45 5.79 4.13
C ILE A 141 -8.08 6.11 2.67
N ALA A 142 -7.05 5.46 2.12
CA ALA A 142 -6.64 5.64 0.73
C ALA A 142 -7.77 5.30 -0.26
N ILE A 143 -8.45 4.16 -0.05
CA ILE A 143 -9.61 3.74 -0.86
C ILE A 143 -10.75 4.75 -0.74
N ARG A 144 -11.01 5.24 0.47
CA ARG A 144 -12.08 6.21 0.72
C ARG A 144 -11.84 7.51 -0.03
N GLN A 145 -10.61 8.03 0.02
CA GLN A 145 -10.28 9.27 -0.66
C GLN A 145 -10.30 9.07 -2.19
N ALA A 146 -9.56 8.10 -2.71
CA ALA A 146 -9.45 7.86 -4.15
C ALA A 146 -10.79 7.55 -4.85
N LEU A 147 -11.76 6.97 -4.16
CA LEU A 147 -13.05 6.58 -4.75
C LEU A 147 -14.19 7.56 -4.38
N ASP A 148 -13.91 8.60 -3.62
CA ASP A 148 -14.92 9.53 -3.05
C ASP A 148 -16.02 8.79 -2.25
N PHE A 149 -15.62 7.78 -1.50
CA PHE A 149 -16.56 6.91 -0.80
C PHE A 149 -16.85 7.33 0.64
N SER A 150 -18.02 6.95 1.13
CA SER A 150 -18.24 6.85 2.57
C SER A 150 -17.34 5.76 3.16
N THR A 151 -17.02 5.87 4.45
CA THR A 151 -16.20 4.87 5.15
C THR A 151 -16.75 3.44 5.01
N GLY A 152 -18.08 3.27 5.05
CA GLY A 152 -18.72 1.97 4.86
C GLY A 152 -18.46 1.35 3.48
N LYS A 153 -18.58 2.15 2.40
CA LYS A 153 -18.25 1.68 1.05
C LYS A 153 -16.77 1.37 0.89
N ALA A 154 -15.89 2.17 1.49
CA ALA A 154 -14.44 1.92 1.45
C ALA A 154 -14.07 0.62 2.16
N VAL A 155 -14.65 0.35 3.34
CA VAL A 155 -14.45 -0.92 4.06
C VAL A 155 -14.99 -2.09 3.24
N LEU A 156 -16.18 -1.97 2.64
CA LEU A 156 -16.74 -3.02 1.77
C LEU A 156 -15.82 -3.29 0.57
N THR A 157 -15.31 -2.23 -0.08
CA THR A 157 -14.35 -2.35 -1.18
C THR A 157 -13.07 -3.06 -0.73
N ALA A 158 -12.53 -2.69 0.44
CA ALA A 158 -11.34 -3.33 0.99
C ALA A 158 -11.54 -4.82 1.27
N VAL A 159 -12.68 -5.20 1.86
CA VAL A 159 -13.00 -6.60 2.16
C VAL A 159 -13.19 -7.42 0.88
N LEU A 160 -14.02 -6.94 -0.03
CA LEU A 160 -14.24 -7.63 -1.32
C LEU A 160 -12.95 -7.68 -2.14
N GLY A 161 -12.17 -6.60 -2.13
CA GLY A 161 -10.86 -6.52 -2.77
C GLY A 161 -9.87 -7.53 -2.20
N MET A 162 -9.83 -7.68 -0.87
CA MET A 162 -8.98 -8.68 -0.22
C MET A 162 -9.37 -10.10 -0.63
N LEU A 163 -10.66 -10.43 -0.64
CA LEU A 163 -11.12 -11.74 -1.08
C LEU A 163 -10.73 -12.02 -2.55
N ALA A 164 -10.98 -11.06 -3.43
CA ALA A 164 -10.61 -11.18 -4.83
C ALA A 164 -9.09 -11.27 -5.02
N TYR A 165 -8.31 -10.48 -4.28
CA TYR A 165 -6.84 -10.54 -4.30
C TYR A 165 -6.33 -11.93 -3.90
N ILE A 166 -6.89 -12.53 -2.85
CA ILE A 166 -6.52 -13.88 -2.42
C ILE A 166 -6.78 -14.88 -3.53
N VAL A 167 -7.96 -14.81 -4.17
CA VAL A 167 -8.29 -15.72 -5.29
C VAL A 167 -7.32 -15.56 -6.46
N VAL A 168 -6.99 -14.31 -6.83
CA VAL A 168 -6.03 -14.03 -7.90
C VAL A 168 -4.63 -14.53 -7.53
N ALA A 169 -4.18 -14.27 -6.29
CA ALA A 169 -2.88 -14.72 -5.81
C ALA A 169 -2.76 -16.25 -5.82
N LEU A 170 -3.79 -16.98 -5.36
CA LEU A 170 -3.84 -18.44 -5.39
C LEU A 170 -3.83 -18.97 -6.82
N ALA A 171 -4.57 -18.34 -7.73
CA ALA A 171 -4.59 -18.73 -9.15
C ALA A 171 -3.21 -18.56 -9.81
N ILE A 172 -2.53 -17.44 -9.53
CA ILE A 172 -1.16 -17.18 -10.02
C ILE A 172 -0.20 -18.24 -9.44
N ALA A 173 -0.25 -18.49 -8.13
CA ALA A 173 0.60 -19.48 -7.47
C ALA A 173 0.42 -20.89 -8.08
N ALA A 174 -0.81 -21.29 -8.36
CA ALA A 174 -1.13 -22.57 -9.00
C ALA A 174 -0.56 -22.68 -10.43
N VAL A 175 -0.60 -21.57 -11.20
CA VAL A 175 -0.06 -21.54 -12.57
C VAL A 175 1.46 -21.56 -12.57
N VAL A 176 2.11 -20.85 -11.62
CA VAL A 176 3.57 -20.76 -11.53
C VAL A 176 4.19 -21.99 -10.83
N GLY A 177 3.37 -22.84 -10.22
CA GLY A 177 3.83 -24.04 -9.51
C GLY A 177 4.46 -23.71 -8.14
N VAL A 178 4.12 -22.58 -7.54
CA VAL A 178 4.53 -22.25 -6.19
C VAL A 178 3.63 -22.95 -5.19
N ASP A 179 4.22 -23.86 -4.41
CA ASP A 179 3.50 -24.56 -3.34
C ASP A 179 3.14 -23.57 -2.24
N VAL A 180 1.88 -23.14 -2.18
CA VAL A 180 1.39 -22.18 -1.17
C VAL A 180 1.13 -22.84 0.18
N GLY A 181 1.81 -23.95 0.48
CA GLY A 181 1.85 -24.51 1.85
C GLY A 181 0.50 -24.89 2.46
N MET A 182 -0.55 -25.13 1.66
CA MET A 182 -1.78 -25.80 2.11
C MET A 182 -1.58 -27.31 2.13
N ALA A 183 -0.46 -27.77 2.68
CA ALA A 183 -0.32 -29.17 3.06
C ALA A 183 -1.27 -29.42 4.23
N ALA A 184 -2.25 -30.26 3.97
CA ALA A 184 -3.24 -30.74 4.91
C ALA A 184 -2.56 -31.18 6.22
N ALA A 185 -2.98 -30.57 7.32
CA ALA A 185 -2.86 -31.16 8.64
C ALA A 185 -3.96 -32.20 8.81
#